data_14a9e5e11f6642c74065d85fa2ea6897
#
_entry.id   14a9e5e11f6642c74065d85fa2ea6897
#
_cell.length_a   1.000
_cell.length_b   1.000
_cell.length_c   1.000
_cell.angle_alpha   90.00
_cell.angle_beta   90.00
_cell.angle_gamma   90.00
#
_symmetry.space_group_name_H-M   'P 1'
#
loop_
_entity.id
_entity.type
_entity.pdbx_description
1 polymer ?
#
loop_
_entity_poly.entity_id
_entity_poly.type
_entity_poly.pdbx_seq_one_letter_code
_entity_poly.pdbx_strand_id
1 'polypeptide(L)'
;MQPGTEYSYSIAIDGQPLVSDATQFRFRTAPAGKFSFLAFGDSGAVSAEQLTLVHLMAAEPNISMVVHVGDMAYPDGTFQELEEAYFGVNFPLMRRLPFFSTPGNHEYNTDSGAPYLAGVAAPESNVPAADLGRYYSFDWGTAHFVSLDSNLLATPRAAAMLAWLEADLAATQQYWRIVFLHHTPYPTGFHLGDPICAAVQQFVNPIVESYGVQLVLAGHEHGYERTYPLVGGQPVSSSPSTTYIVTGGGGGALEAVGSFPQTAISVQAFHYLRVDVEAKALTLSAIGLDGGQIDQVTLGAAPAIAIESVLSSGDYTPAVASGSLIAISGRNLGRTNAKSPGYPLPTELGGVSLKIGGQSVPLLSVSSTQIEAQIPYRTSGPVTLEVSTPTGFASADLTVAAAAPSLLEIVSQNRLFSSSNPVRPGNGVSLYLTGLGEVEGDIESGHAASFAPVRVVAPVEVWLGHARLEPNFAGLAPGHAGVYRVDIAIPKDLPDGIYAVRVVAGGVSSRPVNLDVVSRGRGDRNDRALAKIQS
;
A
#
# COMPACT_ATOMS: atom_id res chain seq x y z
N MET A 1 -18.53 25.66 -11.33
CA MET A 1 -19.73 25.53 -10.45
C MET A 1 -19.26 25.56 -8.99
N GLN A 2 -20.10 26.04 -8.05
CA GLN A 2 -19.74 26.08 -6.63
C GLN A 2 -19.95 24.69 -5.99
N PRO A 3 -19.07 24.21 -5.11
CA PRO A 3 -19.24 22.93 -4.42
C PRO A 3 -20.54 22.86 -3.60
N GLY A 4 -21.17 21.69 -3.56
CA GLY A 4 -22.38 21.42 -2.77
C GLY A 4 -23.61 22.22 -3.19
N THR A 5 -23.60 22.80 -4.38
CA THR A 5 -24.65 23.70 -4.87
C THR A 5 -25.61 22.97 -5.80
N GLU A 6 -26.91 23.19 -5.61
CA GLU A 6 -27.94 22.65 -6.50
C GLU A 6 -28.10 23.53 -7.74
N TYR A 7 -28.13 22.92 -8.91
CA TYR A 7 -28.36 23.55 -10.21
C TYR A 7 -29.55 22.89 -10.89
N SER A 8 -30.37 23.69 -11.55
CA SER A 8 -31.41 23.19 -12.48
C SER A 8 -30.86 23.16 -13.90
N TYR A 9 -31.33 22.23 -14.71
CA TYR A 9 -30.99 22.15 -16.13
C TYR A 9 -32.24 21.89 -16.97
N SER A 10 -32.16 22.23 -18.24
CA SER A 10 -33.20 21.94 -19.24
C SER A 10 -32.55 21.32 -20.47
N ILE A 11 -33.27 20.46 -21.14
CA ILE A 11 -32.87 19.84 -22.40
C ILE A 11 -33.78 20.35 -23.50
N ALA A 12 -33.20 20.80 -24.62
CA ALA A 12 -33.93 21.26 -25.79
C ALA A 12 -33.33 20.65 -27.06
N ILE A 13 -34.15 20.28 -28.02
CA ILE A 13 -33.76 19.88 -29.37
C ILE A 13 -34.31 20.95 -30.35
N ASP A 14 -33.45 21.50 -31.21
CA ASP A 14 -33.79 22.56 -32.16
C ASP A 14 -34.51 23.75 -31.52
N GLY A 15 -34.10 24.09 -30.28
CA GLY A 15 -34.66 25.18 -29.49
C GLY A 15 -36.02 24.87 -28.85
N GLN A 16 -36.54 23.67 -29.00
CA GLN A 16 -37.78 23.23 -28.36
C GLN A 16 -37.47 22.44 -27.09
N PRO A 17 -38.01 22.83 -25.90
CA PRO A 17 -37.81 22.10 -24.67
C PRO A 17 -38.35 20.67 -24.79
N LEU A 18 -37.55 19.67 -24.44
CA LEU A 18 -37.98 18.28 -24.33
C LEU A 18 -38.83 18.01 -23.10
N VAL A 19 -38.70 18.84 -22.07
CA VAL A 19 -39.38 18.67 -20.80
C VAL A 19 -40.17 19.91 -20.46
N SER A 20 -41.43 19.72 -20.09
CA SER A 20 -42.36 20.82 -19.78
C SER A 20 -42.14 21.42 -18.38
N ASP A 21 -41.57 20.63 -17.44
CA ASP A 21 -41.31 21.03 -16.05
C ASP A 21 -39.83 20.88 -15.70
N ALA A 22 -39.06 21.92 -15.97
CA ALA A 22 -37.63 21.97 -15.67
C ALA A 22 -37.32 21.90 -14.14
N THR A 23 -38.31 22.11 -13.26
CA THR A 23 -38.07 22.06 -11.80
C THR A 23 -37.73 20.66 -11.28
N GLN A 24 -38.06 19.63 -12.07
CA GLN A 24 -37.75 18.23 -11.76
C GLN A 24 -36.34 17.83 -12.19
N PHE A 25 -35.66 18.64 -13.02
CA PHE A 25 -34.33 18.37 -13.56
C PHE A 25 -33.31 19.22 -12.83
N ARG A 26 -32.64 18.60 -11.87
CA ARG A 26 -31.65 19.28 -11.04
C ARG A 26 -30.56 18.28 -10.63
N PHE A 27 -29.42 18.81 -10.34
CA PHE A 27 -28.31 18.03 -9.76
C PHE A 27 -27.58 18.89 -8.73
N ARG A 28 -26.85 18.22 -7.86
CA ARG A 28 -25.97 18.87 -6.89
C ARG A 28 -24.53 18.55 -7.22
N THR A 29 -23.68 19.57 -7.21
CA THR A 29 -22.23 19.40 -7.35
C THR A 29 -21.65 18.71 -6.13
N ALA A 30 -20.47 18.07 -6.29
CA ALA A 30 -19.74 17.43 -5.19
C ALA A 30 -19.59 18.40 -4.00
N PRO A 31 -19.92 18.00 -2.77
CA PRO A 31 -19.73 18.83 -1.58
C PRO A 31 -18.25 18.89 -1.19
N ALA A 32 -17.86 19.87 -0.38
CA ALA A 32 -16.50 19.95 0.14
C ALA A 32 -16.26 19.03 1.38
N GLY A 33 -17.29 18.37 1.90
CA GLY A 33 -17.23 17.58 3.13
C GLY A 33 -18.02 16.29 3.06
N LYS A 34 -18.77 15.98 4.13
CA LYS A 34 -19.60 14.78 4.21
C LYS A 34 -20.66 14.70 3.13
N PHE A 35 -20.95 13.48 2.70
CA PHE A 35 -21.98 13.18 1.70
C PHE A 35 -22.50 11.76 1.86
N SER A 36 -23.62 11.47 1.17
CA SER A 36 -24.15 10.11 1.07
C SER A 36 -24.34 9.73 -0.38
N PHE A 37 -24.12 8.47 -0.70
CA PHE A 37 -24.37 7.91 -2.03
C PHE A 37 -25.08 6.56 -1.93
N LEU A 38 -25.68 6.14 -3.05
CA LEU A 38 -26.26 4.81 -3.20
C LEU A 38 -25.34 3.95 -4.06
N ALA A 39 -25.34 2.63 -3.83
CA ALA A 39 -24.67 1.69 -4.69
C ALA A 39 -25.51 0.42 -4.88
N PHE A 40 -25.55 -0.09 -6.11
CA PHE A 40 -26.19 -1.34 -6.48
C PHE A 40 -25.71 -1.81 -7.86
N GLY A 41 -26.00 -3.04 -8.25
CA GLY A 41 -25.71 -3.56 -9.58
C GLY A 41 -26.62 -4.74 -9.91
N ASP A 42 -26.35 -5.37 -11.07
CA ASP A 42 -27.05 -6.58 -11.52
C ASP A 42 -28.57 -6.33 -11.60
N SER A 43 -28.93 -5.21 -12.24
CA SER A 43 -30.29 -4.66 -12.19
C SER A 43 -31.02 -4.67 -13.54
N GLY A 44 -30.41 -5.16 -14.61
CA GLY A 44 -30.87 -5.04 -15.99
C GLY A 44 -32.09 -5.85 -16.40
N ALA A 45 -32.95 -6.31 -15.46
CA ALA A 45 -34.01 -7.28 -15.72
C ALA A 45 -35.41 -6.68 -15.91
N VAL A 46 -35.61 -5.37 -15.68
CA VAL A 46 -36.94 -4.71 -15.65
C VAL A 46 -37.93 -5.42 -14.71
N SER A 47 -37.43 -5.97 -13.62
CA SER A 47 -38.23 -6.76 -12.66
C SER A 47 -39.07 -5.87 -11.73
N ALA A 48 -40.08 -6.43 -11.10
CA ALA A 48 -40.86 -5.75 -10.07
C ALA A 48 -39.98 -5.35 -8.86
N GLU A 49 -38.99 -6.16 -8.57
CA GLU A 49 -38.00 -5.97 -7.52
C GLU A 49 -37.10 -4.76 -7.83
N GLN A 50 -36.57 -4.66 -9.06
CA GLN A 50 -35.81 -3.50 -9.52
C GLN A 50 -36.61 -2.20 -9.40
N LEU A 51 -37.86 -2.20 -9.87
CA LEU A 51 -38.75 -1.04 -9.76
C LEU A 51 -39.01 -0.64 -8.31
N THR A 52 -39.18 -1.62 -7.42
CA THR A 52 -39.37 -1.37 -5.99
C THR A 52 -38.13 -0.76 -5.35
N LEU A 53 -36.93 -1.31 -5.64
CA LEU A 53 -35.67 -0.75 -5.14
C LEU A 53 -35.43 0.68 -5.63
N VAL A 54 -35.70 0.96 -6.92
CA VAL A 54 -35.58 2.33 -7.46
C VAL A 54 -36.55 3.28 -6.75
N HIS A 55 -37.77 2.84 -6.42
CA HIS A 55 -38.72 3.66 -5.65
C HIS A 55 -38.19 3.97 -4.24
N LEU A 56 -37.65 2.98 -3.54
CA LEU A 56 -37.04 3.14 -2.21
C LEU A 56 -35.83 4.08 -2.28
N MET A 57 -34.91 3.85 -3.23
CA MET A 57 -33.75 4.71 -3.47
C MET A 57 -34.13 6.16 -3.77
N ALA A 58 -35.22 6.37 -4.55
CA ALA A 58 -35.70 7.71 -4.87
C ALA A 58 -36.28 8.46 -3.66
N ALA A 59 -36.68 7.74 -2.61
CA ALA A 59 -37.16 8.31 -1.35
C ALA A 59 -36.04 8.58 -0.33
N GLU A 60 -34.82 8.08 -0.58
CA GLU A 60 -33.69 8.29 0.31
C GLU A 60 -33.30 9.77 0.42
N PRO A 61 -33.16 10.29 1.64
CA PRO A 61 -32.81 11.69 1.85
C PRO A 61 -31.31 11.96 1.65
N ASN A 62 -31.00 13.16 1.16
CA ASN A 62 -29.63 13.72 1.11
C ASN A 62 -28.63 12.92 0.27
N ILE A 63 -29.08 12.14 -0.70
CA ILE A 63 -28.20 11.43 -1.63
C ILE A 63 -27.62 12.44 -2.63
N SER A 64 -26.34 12.30 -2.95
CA SER A 64 -25.62 13.19 -3.87
C SER A 64 -25.19 12.53 -5.17
N MET A 65 -25.09 11.21 -5.22
CA MET A 65 -24.74 10.43 -6.41
C MET A 65 -25.11 8.95 -6.26
N VAL A 66 -25.01 8.22 -7.35
CA VAL A 66 -25.21 6.77 -7.40
C VAL A 66 -23.98 6.10 -8.04
N VAL A 67 -23.55 4.98 -7.49
CA VAL A 67 -22.57 4.07 -8.06
C VAL A 67 -23.29 2.81 -8.53
N HIS A 68 -23.06 2.40 -9.78
CA HIS A 68 -23.63 1.18 -10.35
C HIS A 68 -22.50 0.20 -10.72
N VAL A 69 -22.53 -1.00 -10.17
CA VAL A 69 -21.42 -1.95 -10.28
C VAL A 69 -21.55 -2.96 -11.43
N GLY A 70 -22.25 -2.58 -12.51
CA GLY A 70 -22.33 -3.38 -13.74
C GLY A 70 -23.61 -4.20 -13.88
N ASP A 71 -23.75 -4.86 -15.03
CA ASP A 71 -24.93 -5.63 -15.45
C ASP A 71 -26.21 -4.79 -15.39
N MET A 72 -26.21 -3.77 -16.25
CA MET A 72 -27.29 -2.78 -16.39
C MET A 72 -28.38 -3.22 -17.36
N ALA A 73 -28.05 -4.20 -18.24
CA ALA A 73 -28.90 -4.58 -19.36
C ALA A 73 -28.77 -6.08 -19.66
N TYR A 74 -29.80 -6.85 -19.32
CA TYR A 74 -29.89 -8.28 -19.59
C TYR A 74 -30.74 -8.60 -20.82
N PRO A 75 -30.42 -9.72 -21.59
CA PRO A 75 -29.25 -10.57 -21.34
C PRO A 75 -27.99 -10.15 -22.10
N ASP A 76 -28.06 -9.24 -23.07
CA ASP A 76 -27.01 -9.06 -24.08
C ASP A 76 -26.34 -7.68 -24.07
N GLY A 77 -26.75 -6.76 -23.20
CA GLY A 77 -26.19 -5.42 -23.11
C GLY A 77 -26.39 -4.57 -24.36
N THR A 78 -27.47 -4.81 -25.08
CA THR A 78 -27.85 -4.03 -26.27
C THR A 78 -28.26 -2.59 -25.89
N PHE A 79 -28.22 -1.68 -26.86
CA PHE A 79 -28.67 -0.31 -26.61
C PHE A 79 -30.14 -0.24 -26.21
N GLN A 80 -30.99 -1.10 -26.78
CA GLN A 80 -32.41 -1.17 -26.43
C GLN A 80 -32.58 -1.65 -24.97
N GLU A 81 -31.86 -2.66 -24.54
CA GLU A 81 -31.91 -3.13 -23.15
C GLU A 81 -31.38 -2.07 -22.17
N LEU A 82 -30.31 -1.33 -22.53
CA LEU A 82 -29.86 -0.19 -21.75
C LEU A 82 -30.93 0.92 -21.65
N GLU A 83 -31.60 1.23 -22.75
CA GLU A 83 -32.72 2.20 -22.75
C GLU A 83 -33.84 1.76 -21.82
N GLU A 84 -34.28 0.52 -21.90
CA GLU A 84 -35.41 0.00 -21.14
C GLU A 84 -35.04 -0.24 -19.66
N ALA A 85 -33.99 -1.00 -19.40
CA ALA A 85 -33.68 -1.51 -18.06
C ALA A 85 -32.82 -0.55 -17.22
N TYR A 86 -31.94 0.22 -17.84
CA TYR A 86 -31.06 1.13 -17.13
C TYR A 86 -31.57 2.56 -17.13
N PHE A 87 -31.69 3.20 -18.29
CA PHE A 87 -32.11 4.60 -18.35
C PHE A 87 -33.58 4.77 -17.99
N GLY A 88 -34.47 3.92 -18.53
CA GLY A 88 -35.92 4.00 -18.31
C GLY A 88 -36.30 3.76 -16.86
N VAL A 89 -35.83 2.66 -16.28
CA VAL A 89 -36.14 2.29 -14.89
C VAL A 89 -35.52 3.28 -13.90
N ASN A 90 -34.27 3.70 -14.11
CA ASN A 90 -33.57 4.62 -13.20
C ASN A 90 -33.85 6.10 -13.48
N PHE A 91 -34.71 6.46 -14.44
CA PHE A 91 -35.04 7.85 -14.74
C PHE A 91 -35.44 8.70 -13.53
N PRO A 92 -36.23 8.20 -12.55
CA PRO A 92 -36.56 8.97 -11.34
C PRO A 92 -35.33 9.42 -10.52
N LEU A 93 -34.25 8.65 -10.56
CA LEU A 93 -32.97 8.97 -9.91
C LEU A 93 -32.08 9.82 -10.82
N MET A 94 -31.86 9.39 -12.08
CA MET A 94 -30.92 10.01 -13.04
C MET A 94 -31.23 11.47 -13.35
N ARG A 95 -32.51 11.87 -13.32
CA ARG A 95 -32.89 13.28 -13.50
C ARG A 95 -32.43 14.21 -12.38
N ARG A 96 -31.91 13.64 -11.26
CA ARG A 96 -31.51 14.39 -10.06
C ARG A 96 -30.13 14.05 -9.53
N LEU A 97 -29.62 12.88 -9.83
CA LEU A 97 -28.37 12.35 -9.29
C LEU A 97 -27.44 11.95 -10.43
N PRO A 98 -26.17 12.31 -10.38
CA PRO A 98 -25.19 11.72 -11.28
C PRO A 98 -25.00 10.24 -10.97
N PHE A 99 -24.89 9.44 -12.04
CA PHE A 99 -24.59 8.02 -12.00
C PHE A 99 -23.16 7.78 -12.48
N PHE A 100 -22.42 6.99 -11.70
CA PHE A 100 -21.08 6.53 -12.05
C PHE A 100 -21.12 5.00 -12.12
N SER A 101 -20.89 4.45 -13.31
CA SER A 101 -21.11 3.03 -13.57
C SER A 101 -19.84 2.36 -14.09
N THR A 102 -19.67 1.08 -13.78
CA THR A 102 -18.72 0.19 -14.44
C THR A 102 -19.46 -0.82 -15.31
N PRO A 103 -18.93 -1.29 -16.46
CA PRO A 103 -19.60 -2.32 -17.24
C PRO A 103 -19.48 -3.69 -16.58
N GLY A 104 -20.56 -4.50 -16.65
CA GLY A 104 -20.54 -5.91 -16.31
C GLY A 104 -20.24 -6.81 -17.52
N ASN A 105 -20.33 -8.12 -17.33
CA ASN A 105 -20.08 -9.07 -18.41
C ASN A 105 -21.22 -9.08 -19.45
N HIS A 106 -22.47 -8.79 -19.05
CA HIS A 106 -23.58 -8.73 -19.97
C HIS A 106 -23.47 -7.55 -20.95
N GLU A 107 -22.94 -6.40 -20.53
CA GLU A 107 -22.62 -5.30 -21.45
C GLU A 107 -21.62 -5.70 -22.53
N TYR A 108 -20.76 -6.68 -22.27
CA TYR A 108 -19.76 -7.17 -23.23
C TYR A 108 -20.27 -8.18 -24.26
N ASN A 109 -21.49 -8.72 -24.08
CA ASN A 109 -22.09 -9.64 -25.04
C ASN A 109 -22.40 -8.98 -26.38
N THR A 110 -22.65 -7.65 -26.40
CA THR A 110 -22.84 -6.88 -27.63
C THR A 110 -21.61 -6.03 -27.94
N ASP A 111 -20.94 -6.35 -29.05
CA ASP A 111 -19.81 -5.59 -29.64
C ASP A 111 -18.75 -5.15 -28.62
N SER A 112 -18.40 -6.03 -27.67
CA SER A 112 -17.39 -5.77 -26.64
C SER A 112 -17.65 -4.49 -25.81
N GLY A 113 -18.91 -4.26 -25.46
CA GLY A 113 -19.36 -3.14 -24.63
C GLY A 113 -19.65 -1.86 -25.41
N ALA A 114 -19.73 -1.89 -26.75
CA ALA A 114 -19.95 -0.68 -27.55
C ALA A 114 -21.23 0.09 -27.19
N PRO A 115 -22.39 -0.55 -26.95
CA PRO A 115 -23.59 0.17 -26.52
C PRO A 115 -23.41 0.93 -25.20
N TYR A 116 -22.75 0.28 -24.21
CA TYR A 116 -22.41 0.91 -22.94
C TYR A 116 -21.52 2.13 -23.15
N LEU A 117 -20.41 1.98 -23.89
CA LEU A 117 -19.45 3.06 -24.15
C LEU A 117 -20.06 4.24 -24.93
N ALA A 118 -21.10 3.98 -25.74
CA ALA A 118 -21.82 5.03 -26.48
C ALA A 118 -22.88 5.73 -25.62
N GLY A 119 -23.52 5.01 -24.69
CA GLY A 119 -24.64 5.50 -23.89
C GLY A 119 -24.28 6.05 -22.52
N VAL A 120 -23.19 5.58 -21.90
CA VAL A 120 -22.81 5.93 -20.54
C VAL A 120 -21.61 6.88 -20.55
N ALA A 121 -21.83 8.10 -20.06
CA ALA A 121 -20.76 9.09 -19.94
C ALA A 121 -19.92 8.83 -18.69
N ALA A 122 -18.61 8.73 -18.87
CA ALA A 122 -17.64 8.61 -17.79
C ALA A 122 -16.82 9.91 -17.65
N PRO A 123 -16.32 10.25 -16.44
CA PRO A 123 -15.35 11.31 -16.25
C PRO A 123 -14.10 11.10 -17.10
N GLU A 124 -13.59 12.19 -17.68
CA GLU A 124 -12.27 12.15 -18.32
C GLU A 124 -11.20 12.09 -17.22
N SER A 125 -10.44 11.02 -17.21
CA SER A 125 -9.25 10.84 -16.38
C SER A 125 -8.07 10.55 -17.30
N ASN A 126 -6.85 10.58 -16.80
CA ASN A 126 -5.61 10.33 -17.57
C ASN A 126 -5.55 8.88 -18.10
N VAL A 127 -6.58 8.46 -18.81
CA VAL A 127 -6.78 7.13 -19.39
C VAL A 127 -6.39 7.18 -20.86
N PRO A 128 -5.72 6.14 -21.42
CA PRO A 128 -5.46 6.06 -22.85
C PRO A 128 -6.74 6.24 -23.68
N ALA A 129 -6.65 6.95 -24.78
CA ALA A 129 -7.82 7.26 -25.61
C ALA A 129 -8.60 6.01 -26.07
N ALA A 130 -7.93 4.87 -26.25
CA ALA A 130 -8.57 3.61 -26.61
C ALA A 130 -9.39 2.97 -25.46
N ASP A 131 -9.19 3.43 -24.24
CA ASP A 131 -9.83 2.89 -23.03
C ASP A 131 -10.78 3.88 -22.37
N LEU A 132 -11.05 5.03 -23.00
CA LEU A 132 -11.99 6.02 -22.51
C LEU A 132 -13.37 5.39 -22.23
N GLY A 133 -13.95 5.69 -21.07
CA GLY A 133 -15.23 5.15 -20.62
C GLY A 133 -15.18 3.76 -20.02
N ARG A 134 -14.05 3.01 -20.14
CA ARG A 134 -13.92 1.66 -19.58
C ARG A 134 -13.49 1.69 -18.13
N TYR A 135 -12.52 2.52 -17.80
CA TYR A 135 -12.10 2.77 -16.43
C TYR A 135 -11.79 4.25 -16.24
N TYR A 136 -11.99 4.75 -15.04
CA TYR A 136 -11.84 6.16 -14.72
C TYR A 136 -11.80 6.38 -13.21
N SER A 137 -11.41 7.58 -12.80
CA SER A 137 -11.46 8.01 -11.40
C SER A 137 -12.04 9.42 -11.27
N PHE A 138 -12.51 9.74 -10.09
CA PHE A 138 -13.00 11.07 -9.75
C PHE A 138 -12.99 11.28 -8.23
N ASP A 139 -12.91 12.54 -7.85
CA ASP A 139 -13.05 12.93 -6.44
C ASP A 139 -14.48 13.41 -6.16
N TRP A 140 -15.04 12.95 -5.03
CA TRP A 140 -16.33 13.40 -4.54
C TRP A 140 -16.25 13.63 -3.02
N GLY A 141 -16.38 14.89 -2.60
CA GLY A 141 -16.19 15.24 -1.19
C GLY A 141 -14.78 14.91 -0.70
N THR A 142 -14.73 14.04 0.31
CA THR A 142 -13.47 13.56 0.93
C THR A 142 -13.05 12.17 0.43
N ALA A 143 -13.64 11.70 -0.66
CA ALA A 143 -13.37 10.38 -1.20
C ALA A 143 -12.88 10.44 -2.65
N HIS A 144 -11.98 9.52 -2.97
CA HIS A 144 -11.52 9.20 -4.30
C HIS A 144 -12.18 7.91 -4.76
N PHE A 145 -12.84 7.96 -5.89
CA PHE A 145 -13.54 6.83 -6.50
C PHE A 145 -12.79 6.36 -7.75
N VAL A 146 -12.65 5.05 -7.88
CA VAL A 146 -12.05 4.41 -9.06
C VAL A 146 -13.02 3.38 -9.62
N SER A 147 -13.40 3.52 -10.87
CA SER A 147 -14.14 2.52 -11.66
C SER A 147 -13.15 1.67 -12.45
N LEU A 148 -13.27 0.36 -12.39
CA LEU A 148 -12.46 -0.59 -13.17
C LEU A 148 -13.34 -1.47 -14.04
N ASP A 149 -13.01 -1.58 -15.31
CA ASP A 149 -13.59 -2.57 -16.21
C ASP A 149 -12.91 -3.93 -16.02
N SER A 150 -13.45 -4.76 -15.13
CA SER A 150 -12.89 -6.07 -14.82
C SER A 150 -12.88 -7.04 -16.00
N ASN A 151 -13.69 -6.82 -17.05
CA ASN A 151 -13.65 -7.63 -18.28
C ASN A 151 -12.29 -7.52 -18.99
N LEU A 152 -11.59 -6.40 -18.83
CA LEU A 152 -10.27 -6.20 -19.43
C LEU A 152 -9.20 -7.13 -18.87
N LEU A 153 -9.39 -7.71 -17.69
CA LEU A 153 -8.40 -8.62 -17.07
C LEU A 153 -8.13 -9.87 -17.90
N ALA A 154 -9.09 -10.30 -18.73
CA ALA A 154 -8.92 -11.39 -19.67
C ALA A 154 -8.35 -10.93 -21.04
N THR A 155 -7.90 -9.69 -21.19
CA THR A 155 -7.47 -9.11 -22.45
C THR A 155 -6.04 -8.54 -22.36
N PRO A 156 -5.37 -8.27 -23.51
CA PRO A 156 -4.07 -7.60 -23.51
C PRO A 156 -4.08 -6.19 -22.87
N ARG A 157 -5.24 -5.60 -22.61
CA ARG A 157 -5.39 -4.27 -21.98
C ARG A 157 -5.24 -4.30 -20.46
N ALA A 158 -5.24 -5.48 -19.84
CA ALA A 158 -5.10 -5.64 -18.39
C ALA A 158 -3.89 -4.88 -17.82
N ALA A 159 -2.72 -5.05 -18.43
CA ALA A 159 -1.49 -4.42 -17.94
C ALA A 159 -1.56 -2.89 -17.94
N ALA A 160 -2.18 -2.28 -18.95
CA ALA A 160 -2.34 -0.82 -19.03
C ALA A 160 -3.31 -0.30 -17.95
N MET A 161 -4.44 -0.99 -17.73
CA MET A 161 -5.41 -0.64 -16.68
C MET A 161 -4.79 -0.78 -15.28
N LEU A 162 -4.04 -1.85 -15.01
CA LEU A 162 -3.40 -2.06 -13.70
C LEU A 162 -2.32 -1.02 -13.43
N ALA A 163 -1.49 -0.68 -14.41
CA ALA A 163 -0.48 0.36 -14.27
C ALA A 163 -1.11 1.75 -14.07
N TRP A 164 -2.23 2.03 -14.75
CA TRP A 164 -3.01 3.25 -14.53
C TRP A 164 -3.60 3.30 -13.11
N LEU A 165 -4.17 2.17 -12.62
CA LEU A 165 -4.72 2.07 -11.27
C LEU A 165 -3.65 2.38 -10.19
N GLU A 166 -2.45 1.83 -10.33
CA GLU A 166 -1.34 2.12 -9.42
C GLU A 166 -0.98 3.61 -9.42
N ALA A 167 -0.84 4.20 -10.61
CA ALA A 167 -0.49 5.61 -10.75
C ALA A 167 -1.58 6.54 -10.19
N ASP A 168 -2.84 6.22 -10.41
CA ASP A 168 -3.99 6.99 -9.95
C ASP A 168 -4.12 6.95 -8.42
N LEU A 169 -4.05 5.73 -7.83
CA LEU A 169 -4.08 5.56 -6.38
C LEU A 169 -2.85 6.17 -5.67
N ALA A 170 -1.70 6.21 -6.33
CA ALA A 170 -0.50 6.87 -5.81
C ALA A 170 -0.64 8.40 -5.81
N ALA A 171 -1.36 8.97 -6.77
CA ALA A 171 -1.50 10.41 -6.94
C ALA A 171 -2.54 11.03 -6.00
N THR A 172 -3.57 10.29 -5.60
CA THR A 172 -4.68 10.83 -4.80
C THR A 172 -4.23 11.19 -3.38
N GLN A 173 -4.72 12.36 -2.88
CA GLN A 173 -4.55 12.81 -1.51
C GLN A 173 -5.83 12.62 -0.68
N GLN A 174 -6.88 12.05 -1.27
CA GLN A 174 -8.13 11.84 -0.58
C GLN A 174 -7.99 10.79 0.53
N TYR A 175 -8.72 11.04 1.61
CA TYR A 175 -8.70 10.15 2.77
C TYR A 175 -9.36 8.79 2.47
N TRP A 176 -10.58 8.81 1.91
CA TRP A 176 -11.29 7.61 1.51
C TRP A 176 -10.94 7.25 0.08
N ARG A 177 -10.58 5.99 -0.14
CA ARG A 177 -10.36 5.38 -1.45
C ARG A 177 -11.36 4.26 -1.63
N ILE A 178 -12.20 4.40 -2.64
CA ILE A 178 -13.29 3.47 -2.94
C ILE A 178 -13.10 3.00 -4.38
N VAL A 179 -12.95 1.71 -4.57
CA VAL A 179 -12.87 1.10 -5.90
C VAL A 179 -14.18 0.36 -6.17
N PHE A 180 -14.69 0.44 -7.38
CA PHE A 180 -15.84 -0.34 -7.82
C PHE A 180 -15.59 -0.98 -9.17
N LEU A 181 -16.05 -2.20 -9.31
CA LEU A 181 -15.88 -3.04 -10.49
C LEU A 181 -17.01 -4.08 -10.52
N HIS A 182 -17.15 -4.85 -11.59
CA HIS A 182 -18.24 -5.80 -11.65
C HIS A 182 -17.92 -7.15 -10.99
N HIS A 183 -16.88 -7.86 -11.45
CA HIS A 183 -16.56 -9.20 -10.95
C HIS A 183 -15.96 -9.16 -9.54
N THR A 184 -16.65 -9.78 -8.58
CA THR A 184 -16.17 -9.83 -7.19
C THR A 184 -14.93 -10.70 -7.03
N PRO A 185 -13.91 -10.29 -6.23
CA PRO A 185 -12.74 -11.14 -5.97
C PRO A 185 -13.02 -12.31 -5.03
N TYR A 186 -14.15 -12.31 -4.30
CA TYR A 186 -14.49 -13.33 -3.30
C TYR A 186 -15.92 -13.83 -3.49
N PRO A 187 -16.24 -14.44 -4.66
CA PRO A 187 -17.57 -15.01 -4.87
C PRO A 187 -17.81 -16.15 -3.88
N THR A 188 -19.02 -16.27 -3.33
CA THR A 188 -19.35 -17.36 -2.41
C THR A 188 -20.36 -18.36 -2.98
N GLY A 189 -20.97 -18.06 -4.12
CA GLY A 189 -22.09 -18.79 -4.67
C GLY A 189 -21.91 -19.27 -6.11
N PHE A 190 -22.76 -18.77 -6.99
CA PHE A 190 -22.89 -19.28 -8.36
C PHE A 190 -21.62 -19.09 -9.22
N HIS A 191 -20.89 -17.99 -9.00
CA HIS A 191 -19.66 -17.66 -9.76
C HIS A 191 -18.38 -18.19 -9.11
N LEU A 192 -18.47 -19.16 -8.21
CA LEU A 192 -17.29 -19.87 -7.70
C LEU A 192 -16.49 -20.47 -8.85
N GLY A 193 -15.20 -20.09 -8.94
CA GLY A 193 -14.31 -20.56 -9.99
C GLY A 193 -14.34 -19.75 -11.28
N ASP A 194 -15.06 -18.63 -11.32
CA ASP A 194 -14.99 -17.68 -12.43
C ASP A 194 -13.57 -17.17 -12.61
N PRO A 195 -12.98 -17.25 -13.83
CA PRO A 195 -11.59 -16.89 -14.08
C PRO A 195 -11.34 -15.37 -13.94
N ILE A 196 -12.35 -14.51 -14.17
CA ILE A 196 -12.18 -13.07 -14.02
C ILE A 196 -12.24 -12.69 -12.54
N CYS A 197 -13.10 -13.31 -11.74
CA CYS A 197 -13.10 -13.18 -10.29
C CYS A 197 -11.72 -13.55 -9.70
N ALA A 198 -11.15 -14.66 -10.16
CA ALA A 198 -9.80 -15.07 -9.77
C ALA A 198 -8.72 -14.07 -10.23
N ALA A 199 -8.85 -13.48 -11.41
CA ALA A 199 -7.93 -12.47 -11.91
C ALA A 199 -8.04 -11.15 -11.12
N VAL A 200 -9.24 -10.74 -10.69
CA VAL A 200 -9.42 -9.60 -9.77
C VAL A 200 -8.67 -9.87 -8.46
N GLN A 201 -8.86 -11.06 -7.87
CA GLN A 201 -8.16 -11.43 -6.64
C GLN A 201 -6.64 -11.43 -6.82
N GLN A 202 -6.15 -11.93 -7.96
CA GLN A 202 -4.72 -12.08 -8.22
C GLN A 202 -4.02 -10.76 -8.55
N PHE A 203 -4.66 -9.87 -9.34
CA PHE A 203 -3.99 -8.71 -9.92
C PHE A 203 -4.48 -7.37 -9.35
N VAL A 204 -5.76 -7.23 -9.00
CA VAL A 204 -6.33 -5.99 -8.48
C VAL A 204 -6.16 -5.89 -6.97
N ASN A 205 -6.47 -6.96 -6.22
CA ASN A 205 -6.43 -6.93 -4.75
C ASN A 205 -5.08 -6.52 -4.18
N PRO A 206 -3.91 -7.02 -4.66
CA PRO A 206 -2.62 -6.56 -4.15
C PRO A 206 -2.41 -5.06 -4.31
N ILE A 207 -2.87 -4.47 -5.42
CA ILE A 207 -2.76 -3.04 -5.67
C ILE A 207 -3.67 -2.27 -4.69
N VAL A 208 -4.97 -2.58 -4.65
CA VAL A 208 -5.92 -1.84 -3.80
C VAL A 208 -5.56 -1.95 -2.32
N GLU A 209 -5.07 -3.10 -1.86
CA GLU A 209 -4.61 -3.29 -0.49
C GLU A 209 -3.32 -2.50 -0.21
N SER A 210 -2.34 -2.50 -1.11
CA SER A 210 -1.08 -1.77 -0.93
C SER A 210 -1.28 -0.25 -0.91
N TYR A 211 -2.22 0.27 -1.71
CA TYR A 211 -2.57 1.68 -1.77
C TYR A 211 -3.68 2.10 -0.80
N GLY A 212 -4.16 1.18 0.05
CA GLY A 212 -5.03 1.51 1.14
C GLY A 212 -6.44 1.85 0.78
N VAL A 213 -6.95 1.23 -0.22
CA VAL A 213 -8.38 1.23 -0.51
C VAL A 213 -9.14 0.62 0.66
N GLN A 214 -10.05 1.38 1.25
CA GLN A 214 -10.82 0.90 2.40
C GLN A 214 -12.04 0.09 1.98
N LEU A 215 -12.59 0.36 0.79
CA LEU A 215 -13.82 -0.27 0.29
C LEU A 215 -13.68 -0.65 -1.18
N VAL A 216 -14.04 -1.90 -1.49
CA VAL A 216 -14.25 -2.37 -2.85
C VAL A 216 -15.70 -2.80 -2.98
N LEU A 217 -16.42 -2.22 -3.95
CA LEU A 217 -17.80 -2.58 -4.29
C LEU A 217 -17.80 -3.42 -5.59
N ALA A 218 -18.54 -4.51 -5.59
CA ALA A 218 -18.67 -5.39 -6.74
C ALA A 218 -20.12 -5.89 -6.92
N GLY A 219 -20.40 -6.44 -8.08
CA GLY A 219 -21.63 -7.13 -8.44
C GLY A 219 -21.35 -8.59 -8.78
N HIS A 220 -21.97 -9.09 -9.87
CA HIS A 220 -21.81 -10.40 -10.48
C HIS A 220 -22.47 -11.54 -9.72
N GLU A 221 -22.29 -11.68 -8.41
CA GLU A 221 -23.10 -12.56 -7.56
C GLU A 221 -24.41 -11.85 -7.21
N HIS A 222 -25.55 -12.44 -7.55
CA HIS A 222 -26.87 -11.83 -7.36
C HIS A 222 -27.35 -12.00 -5.91
N GLY A 223 -26.73 -11.27 -5.01
CA GLY A 223 -27.01 -11.26 -3.58
C GLY A 223 -26.22 -10.17 -2.85
N TYR A 224 -26.31 -10.17 -1.52
CA TYR A 224 -25.51 -9.32 -0.65
C TYR A 224 -24.42 -10.14 0.03
N GLU A 225 -23.17 -9.70 -0.13
CA GLU A 225 -22.06 -10.32 0.59
C GLU A 225 -21.12 -9.24 1.12
N ARG A 226 -20.57 -9.44 2.31
CA ARG A 226 -19.53 -8.60 2.87
C ARG A 226 -18.45 -9.46 3.52
N THR A 227 -17.20 -9.13 3.24
CA THR A 227 -16.07 -9.74 3.93
C THR A 227 -15.81 -9.08 5.29
N TYR A 228 -15.12 -9.78 6.19
CA TYR A 228 -14.33 -9.10 7.21
C TYR A 228 -13.33 -8.16 6.55
N PRO A 229 -12.75 -7.19 7.28
CA PRO A 229 -11.60 -6.45 6.77
C PRO A 229 -10.46 -7.40 6.45
N LEU A 230 -9.90 -7.32 5.23
CA LEU A 230 -8.89 -8.27 4.73
C LEU A 230 -7.53 -7.60 4.48
N VAL A 231 -6.46 -8.38 4.66
CA VAL A 231 -5.12 -8.14 4.15
C VAL A 231 -4.57 -9.47 3.60
N GLY A 232 -4.18 -9.51 2.34
CA GLY A 232 -3.71 -10.72 1.68
C GLY A 232 -4.76 -11.84 1.68
N GLY A 233 -6.04 -11.50 1.59
CA GLY A 233 -7.15 -12.44 1.63
C GLY A 233 -7.45 -13.02 3.02
N GLN A 234 -6.79 -12.56 4.08
CA GLN A 234 -6.99 -13.04 5.44
C GLN A 234 -7.71 -12.00 6.30
N PRO A 235 -8.71 -12.40 7.11
CA PRO A 235 -9.36 -11.52 8.05
C PRO A 235 -8.39 -10.90 9.05
N VAL A 236 -8.51 -9.58 9.26
CA VAL A 236 -7.70 -8.83 10.23
C VAL A 236 -8.60 -7.96 11.11
N SER A 237 -8.17 -7.73 12.35
CA SER A 237 -8.88 -6.86 13.29
C SER A 237 -8.35 -5.43 13.33
N SER A 238 -7.28 -5.15 12.58
CA SER A 238 -6.60 -3.84 12.55
C SER A 238 -6.63 -3.22 11.16
N SER A 239 -6.78 -1.91 11.09
CA SER A 239 -6.55 -1.13 9.87
C SER A 239 -5.04 -0.88 9.72
N PRO A 240 -4.51 -0.74 8.50
CA PRO A 240 -5.21 -0.61 7.25
C PRO A 240 -5.63 -1.98 6.66
N SER A 241 -6.84 -2.03 6.15
CA SER A 241 -7.44 -3.23 5.59
C SER A 241 -8.50 -2.85 4.55
N THR A 242 -8.81 -3.75 3.65
CA THR A 242 -9.83 -3.56 2.63
C THR A 242 -11.06 -4.40 2.96
N THR A 243 -12.25 -3.79 2.89
CA THR A 243 -13.52 -4.50 2.97
C THR A 243 -14.10 -4.63 1.58
N TYR A 244 -14.47 -5.83 1.19
CA TYR A 244 -15.08 -6.13 -0.10
C TYR A 244 -16.56 -6.39 0.10
N ILE A 245 -17.39 -5.78 -0.74
CA ILE A 245 -18.86 -5.93 -0.68
C ILE A 245 -19.37 -6.27 -2.07
N VAL A 246 -20.17 -7.31 -2.14
CA VAL A 246 -21.02 -7.62 -3.28
C VAL A 246 -22.37 -6.96 -3.07
N THR A 247 -22.83 -6.19 -4.07
CA THR A 247 -24.12 -5.52 -4.09
C THR A 247 -24.85 -5.77 -5.41
N GLY A 248 -24.92 -7.06 -5.77
CA GLY A 248 -25.55 -7.56 -7.01
C GLY A 248 -27.02 -7.91 -6.88
N GLY A 249 -27.68 -7.49 -5.81
CA GLY A 249 -29.12 -7.73 -5.60
C GLY A 249 -30.03 -6.67 -6.20
N GLY A 250 -29.63 -5.94 -7.28
CA GLY A 250 -30.34 -4.78 -7.81
C GLY A 250 -31.60 -5.08 -8.64
N GLY A 251 -31.91 -6.36 -8.92
CA GLY A 251 -33.12 -6.72 -9.68
C GLY A 251 -33.02 -7.94 -10.58
N GLY A 252 -31.81 -8.42 -10.89
CA GLY A 252 -31.58 -9.72 -11.53
C GLY A 252 -32.03 -10.89 -10.64
N ALA A 253 -32.28 -12.05 -11.22
CA ALA A 253 -32.73 -13.22 -10.46
C ALA A 253 -31.70 -13.57 -9.38
N LEU A 254 -32.13 -13.68 -8.13
CA LEU A 254 -31.24 -13.99 -7.01
C LEU A 254 -30.60 -15.37 -7.15
N GLU A 255 -29.33 -15.45 -6.77
CA GLU A 255 -28.53 -16.67 -6.79
C GLU A 255 -28.23 -17.14 -5.36
N ALA A 256 -27.88 -18.43 -5.26
CA ALA A 256 -27.49 -18.98 -3.97
C ALA A 256 -26.11 -18.44 -3.57
N VAL A 257 -26.00 -17.95 -2.35
CA VAL A 257 -24.78 -17.48 -1.74
C VAL A 257 -24.27 -18.47 -0.69
N GLY A 258 -22.97 -18.52 -0.47
CA GLY A 258 -22.31 -19.39 0.50
C GLY A 258 -21.56 -18.60 1.59
N SER A 259 -20.59 -19.24 2.21
CA SER A 259 -19.76 -18.60 3.22
C SER A 259 -18.39 -19.26 3.29
N PHE A 260 -17.35 -18.45 3.40
CA PHE A 260 -15.95 -18.85 3.56
C PHE A 260 -15.33 -18.13 4.78
N PRO A 261 -14.13 -18.49 5.22
CA PRO A 261 -13.50 -17.87 6.39
C PRO A 261 -13.40 -16.33 6.34
N GLN A 262 -13.30 -15.75 5.13
CA GLN A 262 -13.28 -14.30 4.94
C GLN A 262 -14.67 -13.65 4.92
N THR A 263 -15.76 -14.41 4.83
CA THR A 263 -17.14 -13.89 4.74
C THR A 263 -17.64 -13.47 6.12
N ALA A 264 -18.01 -12.22 6.29
CA ALA A 264 -18.63 -11.71 7.50
C ALA A 264 -20.15 -11.92 7.49
N ILE A 265 -20.76 -11.69 6.33
CA ILE A 265 -22.19 -11.91 6.09
C ILE A 265 -22.41 -12.21 4.60
N SER A 266 -23.37 -13.08 4.29
CA SER A 266 -23.84 -13.34 2.95
C SER A 266 -25.33 -13.65 3.00
N VAL A 267 -26.14 -12.98 2.16
CA VAL A 267 -27.60 -13.06 2.16
C VAL A 267 -28.12 -13.04 0.73
N GLN A 268 -28.92 -14.03 0.37
CA GLN A 268 -29.66 -14.05 -0.89
C GLN A 268 -30.83 -13.07 -0.80
N ALA A 269 -30.62 -11.80 -1.17
CA ALA A 269 -31.62 -10.75 -1.03
C ALA A 269 -31.48 -9.67 -2.11
N PHE A 270 -32.62 -9.19 -2.59
CA PHE A 270 -32.68 -7.94 -3.34
C PHE A 270 -32.41 -6.76 -2.41
N HIS A 271 -31.53 -5.87 -2.82
CA HIS A 271 -31.08 -4.76 -1.96
C HIS A 271 -30.38 -3.66 -2.75
N TYR A 272 -30.18 -2.56 -2.07
CA TYR A 272 -29.21 -1.52 -2.43
C TYR A 272 -28.40 -1.12 -1.20
N LEU A 273 -27.29 -0.46 -1.42
CA LEU A 273 -26.48 0.12 -0.35
C LEU A 273 -26.75 1.62 -0.23
N ARG A 274 -26.95 2.09 0.99
CA ARG A 274 -26.76 3.48 1.37
C ARG A 274 -25.40 3.61 2.05
N VAL A 275 -24.59 4.56 1.58
CA VAL A 275 -23.25 4.81 2.12
C VAL A 275 -23.15 6.26 2.58
N ASP A 276 -22.93 6.46 3.86
CA ASP A 276 -22.73 7.76 4.48
C ASP A 276 -21.25 7.98 4.74
N VAL A 277 -20.65 8.98 4.09
CA VAL A 277 -19.22 9.29 4.14
C VAL A 277 -18.98 10.51 4.99
N GLU A 278 -18.24 10.36 6.07
CA GLU A 278 -17.77 11.41 6.96
C GLU A 278 -16.24 11.47 6.99
N ALA A 279 -15.68 12.48 7.64
CA ALA A 279 -14.22 12.70 7.63
C ALA A 279 -13.41 11.46 8.09
N LYS A 280 -13.93 10.71 9.09
CA LYS A 280 -13.23 9.57 9.68
C LYS A 280 -14.09 8.32 9.87
N ALA A 281 -15.30 8.32 9.32
CA ALA A 281 -16.21 7.19 9.35
C ALA A 281 -16.91 7.06 8.01
N LEU A 282 -17.04 5.82 7.53
CA LEU A 282 -17.81 5.47 6.35
C LEU A 282 -18.79 4.38 6.81
N THR A 283 -20.08 4.70 6.84
CA THR A 283 -21.12 3.77 7.26
C THR A 283 -21.88 3.27 6.05
N LEU A 284 -21.90 1.94 5.88
CA LEU A 284 -22.66 1.26 4.83
C LEU A 284 -23.85 0.59 5.47
N SER A 285 -25.03 0.75 4.86
CA SER A 285 -26.27 0.07 5.23
C SER A 285 -26.83 -0.65 4.00
N ALA A 286 -26.96 -1.96 4.06
CA ALA A 286 -27.66 -2.74 3.04
C ALA A 286 -29.16 -2.75 3.37
N ILE A 287 -30.00 -2.31 2.43
CA ILE A 287 -31.44 -2.11 2.62
C ILE A 287 -32.20 -3.00 1.63
N GLY A 288 -33.08 -3.83 2.18
CA GLY A 288 -33.88 -4.80 1.41
C GLY A 288 -35.14 -4.21 0.79
N LEU A 289 -35.88 -5.06 0.05
CA LEU A 289 -37.14 -4.70 -0.64
C LEU A 289 -38.24 -4.15 0.29
N ASP A 290 -38.24 -4.55 1.54
CA ASP A 290 -39.20 -4.09 2.57
C ASP A 290 -38.77 -2.78 3.23
N GLY A 291 -37.65 -2.19 2.81
CA GLY A 291 -37.02 -1.04 3.43
C GLY A 291 -36.31 -1.38 4.74
N GLY A 292 -36.25 -2.64 5.13
CA GLY A 292 -35.55 -3.12 6.31
C GLY A 292 -34.05 -3.20 6.10
N GLN A 293 -33.28 -2.98 7.18
CA GLN A 293 -31.82 -3.10 7.15
C GLN A 293 -31.40 -4.55 7.24
N ILE A 294 -30.68 -5.03 6.20
CA ILE A 294 -30.10 -6.38 6.14
C ILE A 294 -28.80 -6.43 6.94
N ASP A 295 -27.94 -5.42 6.74
CA ASP A 295 -26.64 -5.30 7.39
C ASP A 295 -26.25 -3.84 7.57
N GLN A 296 -25.37 -3.60 8.54
CA GLN A 296 -24.71 -2.31 8.69
C GLN A 296 -23.28 -2.49 9.17
N VAL A 297 -22.37 -1.77 8.56
CA VAL A 297 -20.97 -1.72 8.98
C VAL A 297 -20.43 -0.30 8.92
N THR A 298 -19.61 0.07 9.90
CA THR A 298 -18.86 1.32 9.87
C THR A 298 -17.39 1.03 9.71
N LEU A 299 -16.80 1.52 8.63
CA LEU A 299 -15.37 1.49 8.38
C LEU A 299 -14.75 2.72 9.06
N GLY A 300 -13.70 2.47 9.85
CA GLY A 300 -12.96 3.54 10.52
C GLY A 300 -11.91 4.16 9.60
N ALA A 301 -11.48 5.35 9.99
CA ALA A 301 -10.31 5.99 9.44
C ALA A 301 -9.08 5.07 9.56
N ALA A 302 -8.27 4.95 8.51
CA ALA A 302 -6.95 4.36 8.65
C ALA A 302 -6.20 5.11 9.77
N PRO A 303 -5.60 4.42 10.75
CA PRO A 303 -4.90 5.10 11.81
C PRO A 303 -3.75 5.93 11.24
N ALA A 304 -3.55 7.12 11.80
CA ALA A 304 -2.51 8.03 11.35
C ALA A 304 -1.13 7.36 11.40
N ILE A 305 -0.31 7.68 10.41
CA ILE A 305 1.11 7.31 10.40
C ILE A 305 1.78 8.03 11.56
N ALA A 306 2.61 7.32 12.30
CA ALA A 306 3.41 7.91 13.37
C ALA A 306 4.83 7.37 13.32
N ILE A 307 5.81 8.29 13.33
CA ILE A 307 7.23 7.97 13.55
C ILE A 307 7.45 8.04 15.06
N GLU A 308 7.92 6.95 15.65
CA GLU A 308 8.20 6.86 17.09
C GLU A 308 9.69 7.03 17.38
N SER A 309 10.56 6.53 16.50
CA SER A 309 11.99 6.72 16.61
C SER A 309 12.72 6.58 15.27
N VAL A 310 13.87 7.22 15.18
CA VAL A 310 14.84 7.08 14.08
C VAL A 310 16.18 6.77 14.72
N LEU A 311 16.68 5.57 14.49
CA LEU A 311 17.86 5.02 15.17
C LEU A 311 18.85 4.47 14.14
N SER A 312 20.13 4.43 14.50
CA SER A 312 21.15 3.70 13.74
C SER A 312 20.81 2.20 13.70
N SER A 313 20.94 1.55 12.54
CA SER A 313 20.66 0.11 12.40
C SER A 313 21.68 -0.80 13.10
N GLY A 314 22.84 -0.28 13.52
CA GLY A 314 23.87 -1.10 14.19
C GLY A 314 23.60 -1.31 15.67
N ASP A 315 23.44 -0.25 16.43
CA ASP A 315 23.32 -0.31 17.90
C ASP A 315 22.05 0.34 18.44
N TYR A 316 21.15 0.71 17.56
CA TYR A 316 19.86 1.35 17.87
C TYR A 316 19.99 2.61 18.72
N THR A 317 21.04 3.41 18.48
CA THR A 317 21.19 4.75 19.07
C THR A 317 20.61 5.82 18.16
N PRO A 318 20.21 6.99 18.71
CA PRO A 318 19.69 8.09 17.91
C PRO A 318 20.76 8.85 17.12
N ALA A 319 22.03 8.55 17.34
CA ALA A 319 23.13 9.19 16.61
C ALA A 319 23.27 8.55 15.22
N VAL A 320 23.15 9.37 14.18
CA VAL A 320 23.25 8.95 12.77
C VAL A 320 24.13 9.93 11.98
N ALA A 321 24.73 9.45 10.90
CA ALA A 321 25.62 10.25 10.06
C ALA A 321 25.28 10.08 8.57
N SER A 322 25.92 10.91 7.72
CA SER A 322 25.84 10.77 6.26
C SER A 322 26.17 9.34 5.81
N GLY A 323 25.36 8.78 4.92
CA GLY A 323 25.52 7.41 4.41
C GLY A 323 25.12 6.30 5.39
N SER A 324 24.69 6.60 6.63
CA SER A 324 24.30 5.59 7.64
C SER A 324 23.08 4.79 7.22
N LEU A 325 23.05 3.53 7.64
CA LEU A 325 21.83 2.74 7.72
C LEU A 325 21.04 3.10 8.97
N ILE A 326 19.75 3.34 8.81
CA ILE A 326 18.81 3.71 9.87
C ILE A 326 17.62 2.78 9.92
N ALA A 327 17.11 2.57 11.12
CA ALA A 327 15.84 1.91 11.41
C ALA A 327 14.86 2.96 11.94
N ILE A 328 13.76 3.16 11.24
CA ILE A 328 12.66 4.04 11.61
C ILE A 328 11.58 3.15 12.20
N SER A 329 11.25 3.34 13.46
CA SER A 329 10.17 2.61 14.12
C SER A 329 8.94 3.50 14.26
N GLY A 330 7.75 2.88 14.17
CA GLY A 330 6.52 3.64 14.25
C GLY A 330 5.27 2.78 14.06
N ARG A 331 4.20 3.44 13.66
CA ARG A 331 2.91 2.79 13.36
C ARG A 331 2.41 3.20 11.99
N ASN A 332 1.86 2.23 11.27
CA ASN A 332 1.29 2.41 9.93
C ASN A 332 2.30 2.94 8.91
N LEU A 333 3.58 2.59 9.09
CA LEU A 333 4.68 3.03 8.22
C LEU A 333 4.67 2.37 6.85
N GLY A 334 4.00 1.25 6.69
CA GLY A 334 3.76 0.55 5.43
C GLY A 334 2.61 -0.44 5.59
N ARG A 335 2.06 -0.92 4.48
CA ARG A 335 0.92 -1.86 4.49
C ARG A 335 1.33 -3.30 4.26
N THR A 336 2.39 -3.50 3.50
CA THR A 336 2.94 -4.81 3.16
C THR A 336 4.37 -4.91 3.65
N ASN A 337 4.81 -6.12 3.96
CA ASN A 337 6.22 -6.37 4.20
C ASN A 337 6.92 -6.45 2.84
N ALA A 338 7.75 -5.45 2.54
CA ALA A 338 8.51 -5.39 1.32
C ALA A 338 10.01 -5.29 1.62
N LYS A 339 10.83 -5.95 0.81
CA LYS A 339 12.30 -5.87 0.84
C LYS A 339 12.82 -5.48 -0.52
N SER A 340 13.88 -4.69 -0.54
CA SER A 340 14.57 -4.36 -1.78
C SER A 340 14.98 -5.63 -2.53
N PRO A 341 14.76 -5.72 -3.85
CA PRO A 341 15.17 -6.87 -4.65
C PRO A 341 16.70 -6.94 -4.86
N GLY A 342 17.43 -5.88 -4.52
CA GLY A 342 18.87 -5.79 -4.71
C GLY A 342 19.39 -4.36 -4.80
N TYR A 343 20.50 -4.16 -5.45
CA TYR A 343 21.10 -2.86 -5.69
C TYR A 343 20.93 -2.43 -7.14
N PRO A 344 20.76 -1.14 -7.45
CA PRO A 344 20.61 -0.05 -6.46
C PRO A 344 19.32 -0.19 -5.65
N LEU A 345 19.36 0.26 -4.39
CA LEU A 345 18.19 0.29 -3.52
C LEU A 345 17.12 1.23 -4.11
N PRO A 346 15.85 0.84 -4.15
CA PRO A 346 14.78 1.70 -4.63
C PRO A 346 14.52 2.86 -3.66
N THR A 347 14.02 3.98 -4.18
CA THR A 347 13.57 5.13 -3.38
C THR A 347 12.08 5.07 -3.05
N GLU A 348 11.37 4.09 -3.63
CA GLU A 348 10.00 3.73 -3.31
C GLU A 348 9.91 2.22 -3.17
N LEU A 349 9.25 1.73 -2.11
CA LEU A 349 9.14 0.30 -1.80
C LEU A 349 7.82 0.02 -1.09
N GLY A 350 6.98 -0.85 -1.67
CA GLY A 350 5.67 -1.19 -1.10
C GLY A 350 4.74 0.02 -0.93
N GLY A 351 4.79 0.99 -1.86
CA GLY A 351 4.04 2.23 -1.81
C GLY A 351 4.55 3.25 -0.77
N VAL A 352 5.74 3.03 -0.21
CA VAL A 352 6.34 3.93 0.78
C VAL A 352 7.56 4.63 0.18
N SER A 353 7.66 5.94 0.38
CA SER A 353 8.83 6.73 0.03
C SER A 353 9.27 7.60 1.21
N LEU A 354 10.57 7.89 1.27
CA LEU A 354 11.17 8.75 2.28
C LEU A 354 11.90 9.92 1.65
N LYS A 355 11.89 11.06 2.38
CA LYS A 355 12.79 12.17 2.12
C LYS A 355 13.52 12.56 3.39
N ILE A 356 14.80 12.91 3.26
CA ILE A 356 15.61 13.49 4.34
C ILE A 356 16.23 14.77 3.79
N GLY A 357 15.89 15.92 4.39
CA GLY A 357 16.33 17.22 3.88
C GLY A 357 15.90 17.47 2.43
N GLY A 358 14.74 16.96 2.02
CA GLY A 358 14.20 17.05 0.66
C GLY A 358 14.79 16.06 -0.36
N GLN A 359 15.82 15.30 -0.01
CA GLN A 359 16.43 14.28 -0.89
C GLN A 359 15.71 12.93 -0.73
N SER A 360 15.45 12.23 -1.84
CA SER A 360 14.90 10.88 -1.83
C SER A 360 15.86 9.90 -1.18
N VAL A 361 15.32 8.99 -0.36
CA VAL A 361 16.08 8.08 0.52
C VAL A 361 15.99 6.64 -0.02
N PRO A 362 17.10 5.94 -0.23
CA PRO A 362 17.12 4.53 -0.61
C PRO A 362 16.58 3.63 0.51
N LEU A 363 15.70 2.68 0.15
CA LEU A 363 14.98 1.80 1.06
C LEU A 363 15.50 0.36 1.00
N LEU A 364 15.76 -0.27 2.16
CA LEU A 364 16.12 -1.69 2.28
C LEU A 364 14.91 -2.55 2.54
N SER A 365 14.07 -2.13 3.49
CA SER A 365 12.86 -2.86 3.86
C SER A 365 11.79 -1.93 4.41
N VAL A 366 10.53 -2.34 4.25
CA VAL A 366 9.36 -1.64 4.76
C VAL A 366 8.41 -2.66 5.40
N SER A 367 7.85 -2.31 6.53
CA SER A 367 6.75 -3.02 7.21
C SER A 367 5.79 -2.02 7.85
N SER A 368 4.73 -2.48 8.48
CA SER A 368 3.79 -1.61 9.20
C SER A 368 4.39 -0.90 10.41
N THR A 369 5.49 -1.44 10.96
CA THR A 369 6.12 -0.93 12.20
C THR A 369 7.56 -0.49 12.04
N GLN A 370 8.20 -0.79 10.92
CA GLN A 370 9.61 -0.47 10.70
C GLN A 370 9.94 -0.20 9.24
N ILE A 371 10.79 0.79 9.01
CA ILE A 371 11.45 1.04 7.73
C ILE A 371 12.96 1.02 7.95
N GLU A 372 13.69 0.29 7.09
CA GLU A 372 15.15 0.34 7.04
C GLU A 372 15.57 1.08 5.79
N ALA A 373 16.47 2.05 5.95
CA ALA A 373 16.85 2.97 4.88
C ALA A 373 18.30 3.43 5.02
N GLN A 374 18.86 3.98 3.93
CA GLN A 374 20.17 4.62 3.94
C GLN A 374 20.03 6.15 3.92
N ILE A 375 20.59 6.86 4.89
CA ILE A 375 20.70 8.32 4.82
C ILE A 375 21.52 8.68 3.57
N PRO A 376 21.03 9.60 2.73
CA PRO A 376 21.79 10.02 1.55
C PRO A 376 23.17 10.57 1.93
N TYR A 377 24.18 10.23 1.14
CA TYR A 377 25.51 10.84 1.31
C TYR A 377 25.42 12.36 1.19
N ARG A 378 26.33 13.08 1.86
CA ARG A 378 26.40 14.56 1.93
C ARG A 378 25.22 15.22 2.65
N THR A 379 24.39 14.45 3.38
CA THR A 379 23.41 15.01 4.31
C THR A 379 24.09 15.37 5.62
N SER A 380 23.84 16.57 6.16
CA SER A 380 24.45 17.01 7.43
C SER A 380 23.59 18.04 8.15
N GLY A 381 23.75 18.14 9.48
CA GLY A 381 23.05 19.09 10.33
C GLY A 381 21.60 18.74 10.63
N PRO A 382 20.81 19.72 11.11
CA PRO A 382 19.39 19.55 11.34
C PRO A 382 18.65 19.42 10.01
N VAL A 383 17.85 18.37 9.86
CA VAL A 383 17.03 18.09 8.67
C VAL A 383 15.70 17.50 9.09
N THR A 384 14.69 17.60 8.25
CA THR A 384 13.43 16.92 8.43
C THR A 384 13.45 15.60 7.67
N LEU A 385 13.05 14.51 8.34
CA LEU A 385 12.72 13.23 7.73
C LEU A 385 11.22 13.20 7.48
N GLU A 386 10.82 12.85 6.26
CA GLU A 386 9.42 12.73 5.84
C GLU A 386 9.17 11.31 5.34
N VAL A 387 8.17 10.66 5.88
CA VAL A 387 7.65 9.36 5.42
C VAL A 387 6.34 9.61 4.70
N SER A 388 6.25 9.24 3.44
CA SER A 388 5.02 9.28 2.65
C SER A 388 4.54 7.87 2.36
N THR A 389 3.26 7.63 2.58
CA THR A 389 2.58 6.36 2.27
C THR A 389 1.28 6.66 1.53
N PRO A 390 0.63 5.67 0.89
CA PRO A 390 -0.67 5.86 0.27
C PRO A 390 -1.78 6.37 1.21
N THR A 391 -1.57 6.30 2.53
CA THR A 391 -2.57 6.72 3.54
C THR A 391 -2.27 8.04 4.22
N GLY A 392 -1.18 8.69 3.86
CA GLY A 392 -0.80 9.97 4.44
C GLY A 392 0.71 10.12 4.60
N PHE A 393 1.12 11.09 5.37
CA PHE A 393 2.52 11.36 5.65
C PHE A 393 2.75 11.60 7.14
N ALA A 394 4.00 11.38 7.58
CA ALA A 394 4.50 11.77 8.89
C ALA A 394 5.89 12.37 8.74
N SER A 395 6.27 13.25 9.66
CA SER A 395 7.61 13.85 9.69
C SER A 395 8.20 13.79 11.08
N ALA A 396 9.54 13.79 11.13
CA ALA A 396 10.32 13.87 12.36
C ALA A 396 11.58 14.71 12.13
N ASP A 397 12.00 15.42 13.15
CA ASP A 397 13.27 16.13 13.10
C ASP A 397 14.43 15.16 13.33
N LEU A 398 15.48 15.30 12.54
CA LEU A 398 16.67 14.47 12.58
C LEU A 398 17.90 15.36 12.53
N THR A 399 18.92 15.05 13.33
CA THR A 399 20.22 15.68 13.22
C THR A 399 21.24 14.67 12.70
N VAL A 400 21.78 14.96 11.51
CA VAL A 400 22.79 14.13 10.87
C VAL A 400 24.17 14.65 11.25
N ALA A 401 24.92 13.88 12.03
CA ALA A 401 26.26 14.21 12.49
C ALA A 401 27.33 13.96 11.40
N ALA A 402 28.52 14.50 11.58
CA ALA A 402 29.65 14.23 10.70
C ALA A 402 30.12 12.76 10.77
N ALA A 403 30.03 12.14 11.96
CA ALA A 403 30.26 10.74 12.18
C ALA A 403 29.41 10.25 13.38
N ALA A 404 28.94 9.02 13.32
CA ALA A 404 28.20 8.31 14.37
C ALA A 404 28.46 6.79 14.22
N PRO A 405 29.66 6.32 14.55
CA PRO A 405 30.05 4.93 14.36
C PRO A 405 29.14 3.98 15.14
N SER A 406 28.54 3.01 14.46
CA SER A 406 27.64 2.03 15.03
C SER A 406 27.96 0.65 14.45
N LEU A 407 28.29 -0.31 15.33
CA LEU A 407 28.77 -1.63 14.94
C LEU A 407 27.58 -2.52 14.54
N LEU A 408 27.69 -3.15 13.38
CA LEU A 408 26.73 -4.12 12.85
C LEU A 408 27.17 -5.55 13.20
N GLU A 409 28.39 -5.93 12.79
CA GLU A 409 28.93 -7.27 13.00
C GLU A 409 30.47 -7.29 13.02
N ILE A 410 31.02 -8.37 13.55
CA ILE A 410 32.44 -8.64 13.59
C ILE A 410 32.71 -9.96 12.88
N VAL A 411 33.67 -9.98 11.96
CA VAL A 411 34.05 -11.18 11.19
C VAL A 411 35.52 -11.46 11.39
N SER A 412 35.84 -12.69 11.71
CA SER A 412 37.23 -13.18 11.79
C SER A 412 37.36 -14.49 11.02
N GLN A 413 38.39 -14.59 10.15
CA GLN A 413 38.60 -15.78 9.30
C GLN A 413 37.37 -16.22 8.50
N ASN A 414 36.65 -15.26 7.89
CA ASN A 414 35.43 -15.47 7.14
C ASN A 414 34.26 -16.09 7.94
N ARG A 415 34.29 -15.96 9.25
CA ARG A 415 33.22 -16.41 10.16
C ARG A 415 32.74 -15.28 11.04
N LEU A 416 31.46 -15.25 11.28
CA LEU A 416 30.86 -14.30 12.21
C LEU A 416 31.40 -14.59 13.63
N PHE A 417 31.80 -13.52 14.31
CA PHE A 417 32.24 -13.61 15.71
C PHE A 417 31.07 -14.06 16.61
N SER A 418 31.37 -14.98 17.49
CA SER A 418 30.46 -15.44 18.56
C SER A 418 31.26 -16.10 19.68
N SER A 419 30.62 -16.41 20.78
CA SER A 419 31.26 -17.18 21.90
C SER A 419 31.75 -18.56 21.48
N SER A 420 31.19 -19.13 20.41
CA SER A 420 31.64 -20.39 19.81
C SER A 420 32.72 -20.22 18.73
N ASN A 421 32.94 -19.00 18.26
CA ASN A 421 33.94 -18.62 17.27
C ASN A 421 34.73 -17.39 17.76
N PRO A 422 35.57 -17.55 18.84
CA PRO A 422 36.34 -16.44 19.37
C PRO A 422 37.47 -16.04 18.42
N VAL A 423 37.96 -14.81 18.60
CA VAL A 423 39.09 -14.29 17.85
C VAL A 423 40.39 -14.82 18.42
N ARG A 424 41.43 -15.00 17.59
CA ARG A 424 42.77 -15.44 18.04
C ARG A 424 43.78 -14.31 17.95
N PRO A 425 44.75 -14.24 18.88
CA PRO A 425 45.89 -13.35 18.75
C PRO A 425 46.59 -13.53 17.40
N GLY A 426 46.96 -12.43 16.75
CA GLY A 426 47.59 -12.41 15.44
C GLY A 426 46.63 -12.52 14.23
N ASN A 427 45.33 -12.79 14.46
CA ASN A 427 44.37 -12.85 13.36
C ASN A 427 43.94 -11.47 12.90
N GLY A 428 43.58 -11.40 11.63
CA GLY A 428 42.82 -10.30 11.08
C GLY A 428 41.35 -10.35 11.49
N VAL A 429 40.78 -9.19 11.78
CA VAL A 429 39.38 -9.00 12.11
C VAL A 429 38.83 -7.88 11.29
N SER A 430 37.67 -8.10 10.66
CA SER A 430 36.88 -7.09 9.98
C SER A 430 35.69 -6.68 10.84
N LEU A 431 35.62 -5.40 11.18
CA LEU A 431 34.50 -4.77 11.86
C LEU A 431 33.59 -4.17 10.80
N TYR A 432 32.35 -4.61 10.72
CA TYR A 432 31.34 -4.03 9.85
C TYR A 432 30.51 -3.05 10.65
N LEU A 433 30.36 -1.84 10.12
CA LEU A 433 29.75 -0.70 10.80
C LEU A 433 28.84 0.05 9.85
N THR A 434 28.06 0.95 10.41
CA THR A 434 27.47 2.07 9.70
C THR A 434 27.89 3.39 10.38
N GLY A 435 27.78 4.53 9.69
CA GLY A 435 27.96 5.84 10.31
C GLY A 435 29.40 6.33 10.47
N LEU A 436 30.37 5.85 9.70
CA LEU A 436 31.73 6.38 9.76
C LEU A 436 31.88 7.78 9.11
N GLY A 437 30.79 8.31 8.51
CA GLY A 437 30.78 9.62 7.88
C GLY A 437 31.16 9.61 6.40
N GLU A 438 31.67 10.75 5.90
CA GLU A 438 31.98 10.93 4.49
C GLU A 438 33.09 10.02 4.00
N VAL A 439 33.01 9.66 2.72
CA VAL A 439 33.96 8.80 2.01
C VAL A 439 34.57 9.52 0.82
N GLU A 440 35.73 9.06 0.37
CA GLU A 440 36.40 9.59 -0.80
C GLU A 440 35.61 9.32 -2.09
N GLY A 441 35.64 10.29 -3.01
CA GLY A 441 35.00 10.15 -4.32
C GLY A 441 33.52 10.51 -4.34
N ASP A 442 32.90 10.29 -5.50
CA ASP A 442 31.48 10.55 -5.74
C ASP A 442 30.69 9.26 -5.66
N ILE A 443 30.10 8.99 -4.50
CA ILE A 443 29.36 7.78 -4.22
C ILE A 443 27.87 8.09 -4.27
N GLU A 444 27.13 7.36 -5.09
CA GLU A 444 25.67 7.46 -5.15
C GLU A 444 25.02 6.65 -4.02
N SER A 445 24.05 7.29 -3.37
CA SER A 445 23.26 6.65 -2.31
C SER A 445 22.43 5.49 -2.88
N GLY A 446 22.30 4.42 -2.12
CA GLY A 446 21.56 3.22 -2.55
C GLY A 446 22.37 2.27 -3.43
N HIS A 447 23.53 2.66 -3.92
CA HIS A 447 24.37 1.78 -4.73
C HIS A 447 25.30 0.95 -3.85
N ALA A 448 25.52 -0.30 -4.26
CA ALA A 448 26.54 -1.15 -3.65
C ALA A 448 27.93 -0.57 -3.89
N ALA A 449 28.74 -0.50 -2.85
CA ALA A 449 30.13 -0.05 -3.01
C ALA A 449 30.91 -0.97 -3.95
N SER A 450 31.74 -0.37 -4.79
CA SER A 450 32.62 -1.09 -5.72
C SER A 450 33.66 -1.94 -5.00
N PHE A 451 34.26 -2.89 -5.71
CA PHE A 451 35.40 -3.65 -5.17
C PHE A 451 36.69 -2.82 -5.10
N ALA A 452 36.77 -1.69 -5.78
CA ALA A 452 37.86 -0.75 -5.58
C ALA A 452 37.73 -0.09 -4.20
N PRO A 453 38.81 0.05 -3.42
CA PRO A 453 38.76 0.60 -2.08
C PRO A 453 38.26 2.04 -2.07
N VAL A 454 37.21 2.31 -1.33
CA VAL A 454 36.67 3.66 -1.05
C VAL A 454 36.88 3.94 0.42
N ARG A 455 37.74 4.89 0.75
CA ARG A 455 38.14 5.17 2.14
C ARG A 455 37.25 6.22 2.80
N VAL A 456 37.18 6.14 4.13
CA VAL A 456 36.58 7.20 4.95
C VAL A 456 37.52 8.40 4.98
N VAL A 457 36.95 9.60 4.86
CA VAL A 457 37.71 10.86 4.87
C VAL A 457 38.23 11.19 6.29
N ALA A 458 37.39 10.99 7.31
CA ALA A 458 37.74 11.24 8.69
C ALA A 458 38.77 10.23 9.23
N PRO A 459 39.69 10.62 10.14
CA PRO A 459 40.54 9.67 10.82
C PRO A 459 39.74 8.62 11.59
N VAL A 460 40.13 7.35 11.42
CA VAL A 460 39.48 6.22 12.11
C VAL A 460 40.50 5.54 13.02
N GLU A 461 40.14 5.35 14.28
CA GLU A 461 40.90 4.64 15.30
C GLU A 461 40.10 3.44 15.82
N VAL A 462 40.79 2.36 16.20
CA VAL A 462 40.16 1.24 16.88
C VAL A 462 40.82 1.07 18.25
N TRP A 463 39.99 0.92 19.27
CA TRP A 463 40.44 0.64 20.63
C TRP A 463 40.02 -0.76 21.02
N LEU A 464 41.00 -1.56 21.50
CA LEU A 464 40.79 -2.89 22.02
C LEU A 464 41.22 -2.89 23.50
N GLY A 465 40.26 -2.84 24.41
CA GLY A 465 40.50 -2.50 25.80
C GLY A 465 41.14 -1.13 25.94
N HIS A 466 42.39 -1.08 26.42
CA HIS A 466 43.18 0.15 26.55
C HIS A 466 44.17 0.35 25.38
N ALA A 467 44.31 -0.62 24.49
CA ALA A 467 45.24 -0.54 23.37
C ALA A 467 44.59 0.16 22.16
N ARG A 468 45.27 1.16 21.63
CA ARG A 468 44.90 1.77 20.34
C ARG A 468 45.52 0.96 19.21
N LEU A 469 44.72 0.55 18.26
CA LEU A 469 45.11 -0.14 17.03
C LEU A 469 44.92 0.74 15.83
N GLU A 470 45.89 0.79 14.94
CA GLU A 470 45.75 1.46 13.64
C GLU A 470 45.08 0.49 12.68
N PRO A 471 43.97 0.89 12.02
CA PRO A 471 43.31 0.04 11.05
C PRO A 471 44.13 -0.12 9.77
N ASN A 472 44.20 -1.32 9.23
CA ASN A 472 44.81 -1.60 7.94
C ASN A 472 43.96 -1.03 6.79
N PHE A 473 42.65 -0.97 7.02
CA PHE A 473 41.65 -0.40 6.11
C PHE A 473 40.50 0.18 6.90
N ALA A 474 39.98 1.33 6.46
CA ALA A 474 38.73 1.90 6.90
C ALA A 474 38.02 2.56 5.70
N GLY A 475 36.87 2.03 5.32
CA GLY A 475 36.15 2.47 4.11
C GLY A 475 34.85 1.72 3.92
N LEU A 476 34.24 1.86 2.72
CA LEU A 476 33.03 1.15 2.37
C LEU A 476 33.26 -0.36 2.21
N ALA A 477 32.32 -1.15 2.66
CA ALA A 477 32.32 -2.61 2.44
C ALA A 477 31.85 -2.92 1.01
N PRO A 478 32.69 -3.57 0.17
CA PRO A 478 32.31 -3.91 -1.20
C PRO A 478 31.03 -4.73 -1.26
N GLY A 479 30.18 -4.44 -2.25
CA GLY A 479 28.93 -5.15 -2.48
C GLY A 479 27.76 -4.73 -1.56
N HIS A 480 27.94 -3.71 -0.71
CA HIS A 480 26.91 -3.23 0.21
C HIS A 480 26.72 -1.71 0.09
N ALA A 481 25.49 -1.24 0.32
CA ALA A 481 25.18 0.18 0.47
C ALA A 481 25.16 0.57 1.95
N GLY A 482 25.75 1.70 2.34
CA GLY A 482 25.70 2.23 3.71
C GLY A 482 26.46 1.42 4.79
N VAL A 483 27.15 0.35 4.38
CA VAL A 483 27.98 -0.47 5.26
C VAL A 483 29.45 -0.11 5.09
N TYR A 484 30.13 0.10 6.20
CA TYR A 484 31.57 0.36 6.27
C TYR A 484 32.29 -0.87 6.82
N ARG A 485 33.56 -1.01 6.45
CA ARG A 485 34.47 -2.06 6.95
C ARG A 485 35.72 -1.42 7.51
N VAL A 486 36.10 -1.86 8.70
CA VAL A 486 37.36 -1.50 9.35
C VAL A 486 38.13 -2.77 9.64
N ASP A 487 39.30 -2.92 9.03
CA ASP A 487 40.15 -4.10 9.19
C ASP A 487 41.28 -3.81 10.17
N ILE A 488 41.41 -4.66 11.16
CA ILE A 488 42.47 -4.60 12.17
C ILE A 488 43.21 -5.93 12.29
N ALA A 489 44.41 -5.88 12.82
CA ALA A 489 45.14 -7.06 13.27
C ALA A 489 45.15 -7.13 14.81
N ILE A 490 44.73 -8.25 15.36
CA ILE A 490 44.82 -8.47 16.79
C ILE A 490 46.31 -8.67 17.19
N PRO A 491 46.85 -7.98 18.23
CA PRO A 491 48.22 -8.19 18.67
C PRO A 491 48.53 -9.65 18.96
N LYS A 492 49.71 -10.12 18.53
CA LYS A 492 50.10 -11.51 18.65
C LYS A 492 50.34 -11.97 20.11
N ASP A 493 50.67 -11.01 20.96
CA ASP A 493 50.98 -11.15 22.38
C ASP A 493 49.78 -10.82 23.29
N LEU A 494 48.59 -10.55 22.70
CA LEU A 494 47.40 -10.25 23.48
C LEU A 494 46.98 -11.47 24.28
N PRO A 495 46.87 -11.41 25.64
CA PRO A 495 46.42 -12.54 26.46
C PRO A 495 44.99 -12.98 26.16
N ASP A 496 44.65 -14.21 26.53
CA ASP A 496 43.27 -14.67 26.51
C ASP A 496 42.41 -13.81 27.43
N GLY A 497 41.23 -13.36 26.92
CA GLY A 497 40.35 -12.53 27.71
C GLY A 497 39.21 -11.91 26.87
N ILE A 498 38.33 -11.19 27.55
CA ILE A 498 37.27 -10.41 26.93
C ILE A 498 37.71 -8.94 26.87
N TYR A 499 37.74 -8.39 25.67
CA TYR A 499 38.19 -7.03 25.43
C TYR A 499 37.05 -6.20 24.82
N ALA A 500 36.80 -5.03 25.38
CA ALA A 500 35.88 -4.08 24.77
C ALA A 500 36.51 -3.51 23.50
N VAL A 501 35.89 -3.74 22.35
CA VAL A 501 36.27 -3.10 21.07
C VAL A 501 35.35 -1.91 20.79
N ARG A 502 35.93 -0.79 20.39
CA ARG A 502 35.22 0.42 19.95
C ARG A 502 35.94 1.05 18.79
N VAL A 503 35.18 1.69 17.92
CA VAL A 503 35.69 2.42 16.77
C VAL A 503 35.45 3.92 16.98
N VAL A 504 36.44 4.72 16.72
CA VAL A 504 36.35 6.19 16.80
C VAL A 504 36.52 6.74 15.38
N ALA A 505 35.58 7.52 14.90
CA ALA A 505 35.66 8.21 13.61
C ALA A 505 35.39 9.72 13.81
N GLY A 506 36.27 10.57 13.32
CA GLY A 506 36.13 12.04 13.49
C GLY A 506 36.00 12.48 14.96
N GLY A 507 36.59 11.72 15.90
CA GLY A 507 36.52 12.01 17.34
C GLY A 507 35.28 11.47 18.05
N VAL A 508 34.31 10.84 17.31
CA VAL A 508 33.10 10.24 17.87
C VAL A 508 33.30 8.74 18.05
N SER A 509 33.04 8.21 19.26
CA SER A 509 33.22 6.79 19.60
C SER A 509 31.94 6.00 19.42
N SER A 510 32.04 4.80 18.84
CA SER A 510 30.98 3.81 18.90
C SER A 510 30.74 3.33 20.34
N ARG A 511 29.59 2.67 20.57
CA ARG A 511 29.42 1.84 21.77
C ARG A 511 30.45 0.70 21.77
N PRO A 512 30.98 0.34 22.94
CA PRO A 512 31.89 -0.80 23.03
C PRO A 512 31.14 -2.12 22.88
N VAL A 513 31.74 -3.06 22.15
CA VAL A 513 31.26 -4.44 22.03
C VAL A 513 32.35 -5.39 22.57
N ASN A 514 31.97 -6.39 23.33
CA ASN A 514 32.91 -7.36 23.89
C ASN A 514 33.38 -8.32 22.81
N LEU A 515 34.71 -8.46 22.69
CA LEU A 515 35.41 -9.38 21.81
C LEU A 515 36.11 -10.43 22.66
N ASP A 516 35.74 -11.71 22.50
CA ASP A 516 36.40 -12.83 23.19
C ASP A 516 37.66 -13.25 22.39
N VAL A 517 38.82 -13.13 23.02
CA VAL A 517 40.13 -13.46 22.45
C VAL A 517 40.66 -14.69 23.13
N VAL A 518 40.93 -15.74 22.35
CA VAL A 518 41.39 -17.07 22.90
C VAL A 518 42.48 -17.63 22.01
N SER A 519 43.64 -17.89 22.60
CA SER A 519 44.83 -18.42 21.91
C SER A 519 44.67 -19.88 21.47
N ARG A 520 43.81 -20.69 22.17
CA ARG A 520 43.51 -22.10 21.84
C ARG A 520 42.00 -22.33 21.79
N GLY A 521 41.52 -23.07 20.77
CA GLY A 521 40.10 -23.41 20.67
C GLY A 521 39.63 -24.23 21.88
N ARG A 522 38.41 -23.99 22.39
CA ARG A 522 37.83 -24.77 23.53
C ARG A 522 37.79 -26.29 23.28
N GLY A 523 37.91 -26.78 22.03
CA GLY A 523 37.99 -28.20 21.66
C GLY A 523 39.33 -28.86 22.03
N ASP A 524 40.44 -28.11 22.00
CA ASP A 524 41.79 -28.70 22.28
C ASP A 524 42.04 -29.05 23.75
N ARG A 525 41.21 -28.59 24.71
CA ARG A 525 41.36 -28.94 26.13
C ARG A 525 40.71 -30.28 26.48
N ASN A 526 39.66 -30.70 25.79
CA ASN A 526 39.00 -31.97 26.07
C ASN A 526 39.73 -33.17 25.45
N ASP A 527 40.39 -33.01 24.28
CA ASP A 527 41.14 -34.11 23.64
C ASP A 527 42.44 -34.48 24.41
N ARG A 528 43.08 -33.50 25.10
CA ARG A 528 44.26 -33.81 25.93
C ARG A 528 43.93 -34.38 27.29
N ALA A 529 42.72 -34.15 27.81
CA ALA A 529 42.26 -34.78 29.05
C ALA A 529 41.85 -36.25 28.82
N LEU A 530 41.28 -36.57 27.68
CA LEU A 530 40.93 -37.94 27.29
C LEU A 530 42.15 -38.79 26.89
N ALA A 531 43.18 -38.19 26.30
CA ALA A 531 44.42 -38.89 25.96
C ALA A 531 45.32 -39.25 27.20
N LYS A 532 45.09 -38.62 28.37
CA LYS A 532 45.76 -38.93 29.61
C LYS A 532 45.06 -39.99 30.50
N ILE A 533 43.86 -40.42 30.09
CA ILE A 533 43.12 -41.48 30.83
C ILE A 533 43.26 -42.83 30.11
N GLN A 534 43.92 -42.90 28.94
CA GLN A 534 44.15 -44.12 28.16
C GLN A 534 45.66 -44.51 28.06
N SER A 535 46.52 -43.94 28.90
CA SER A 535 47.93 -44.42 29.03
C SER A 535 48.19 -44.98 30.40
#